data_3e2f4f2ad29ed8c4574910f396e8afeb
#
_entry.id   3e2f4f2ad29ed8c4574910f396e8afeb
#
_cell.length_a   1.000
_cell.length_b   1.000
_cell.length_c   1.000
_cell.angle_alpha   90.00
_cell.angle_beta   90.00
_cell.angle_gamma   90.00
#
_symmetry.space_group_name_H-M   'P 1'
#
loop_
_entity.id
_entity.type
_entity.pdbx_description
1 polymer ?
#
loop_
_entity_poly.entity_id
_entity_poly.type
_entity_poly.pdbx_seq_one_letter_code
_entity_poly.pdbx_strand_id
1 'polypeptide(L)' 'TIPFGYELDENFEGYLKPIPEELTILKDVAEAIFHGEISLGIGVDWLEAETGRPMSRPGLKKYVDKIYGR' A
#
# COMPACT_ATOMS: atom_id res chain seq x y z
N THR A 1 0.48 9.64 -11.80
CA THR A 1 0.04 8.35 -11.23
C THR A 1 -0.33 8.53 -9.76
N ILE A 2 -1.48 8.01 -9.38
CA ILE A 2 -1.96 8.12 -8.00
C ILE A 2 -1.35 6.99 -7.17
N PRO A 3 -0.64 7.31 -6.06
CA PRO A 3 -0.06 6.28 -5.20
C PRO A 3 -1.14 5.41 -4.54
N PHE A 4 -0.78 4.18 -4.23
CA PHE A 4 -1.68 3.29 -3.48
C PHE A 4 -1.98 3.89 -2.10
N GLY A 5 -3.24 3.82 -1.69
CA GLY A 5 -3.69 4.39 -0.43
C GLY A 5 -4.19 5.82 -0.52
N TYR A 6 -4.16 6.40 -1.73
CA TYR A 6 -4.58 7.78 -1.96
C TYR A 6 -5.53 7.87 -3.14
N GLU A 7 -6.31 8.94 -3.16
CA GLU A 7 -7.20 9.26 -4.28
C GLU A 7 -7.17 10.77 -4.53
N LEU A 8 -7.65 11.19 -5.70
CA LEU A 8 -7.74 12.62 -6.00
C LEU A 8 -8.77 13.27 -5.10
N ASP A 9 -8.41 14.44 -4.55
CA ASP A 9 -9.33 15.23 -3.75
C ASP A 9 -10.26 16.01 -4.70
N GLU A 10 -11.56 15.80 -4.56
CA GLU A 10 -12.56 16.46 -5.41
C GLU A 10 -12.63 17.95 -5.19
N ASN A 11 -12.26 18.41 -4.00
CA ASN A 11 -12.36 19.83 -3.62
C ASN A 11 -11.11 20.63 -3.94
N PHE A 12 -9.97 19.97 -4.10
CA PHE A 12 -8.69 20.64 -4.31
C PHE A 12 -7.95 19.99 -5.48
N GLU A 13 -7.98 20.66 -6.63
CA GLU A 13 -7.31 20.17 -7.82
C GLU A 13 -5.81 20.00 -7.59
N GLY A 14 -5.28 18.86 -8.00
CA GLY A 14 -3.86 18.57 -7.86
C GLY A 14 -3.44 18.01 -6.50
N TYR A 15 -4.37 17.90 -5.57
CA TYR A 15 -4.09 17.34 -4.24
C TYR A 15 -4.62 15.91 -4.11
N LEU A 16 -3.97 15.13 -3.27
CA LEU A 16 -4.38 13.76 -2.98
C LEU A 16 -4.88 13.69 -1.54
N LYS A 17 -5.89 12.86 -1.32
CA LYS A 17 -6.37 12.58 0.03
C LYS A 17 -6.15 11.10 0.36
N PRO A 18 -5.85 10.79 1.62
CA PRO A 18 -5.63 9.40 2.01
C PRO A 18 -6.93 8.60 1.99
N ILE A 19 -6.82 7.31 1.72
CA ILE A 19 -7.90 6.35 1.87
C ILE A 19 -7.56 5.51 3.10
N PRO A 20 -8.12 5.81 4.28
CA PRO A 20 -7.70 5.17 5.53
C PRO A 20 -7.77 3.66 5.51
N GLU A 21 -8.79 3.10 4.87
CA GLU A 21 -8.96 1.65 4.77
C GLU A 21 -7.80 1.00 4.01
N GLU A 22 -7.40 1.60 2.88
CA GLU A 22 -6.29 1.09 2.09
C GLU A 22 -4.96 1.24 2.83
N LEU A 23 -4.77 2.36 3.50
CA LEU A 23 -3.54 2.59 4.26
C LEU A 23 -3.41 1.64 5.44
N THR A 24 -4.51 1.32 6.11
CA THR A 24 -4.50 0.36 7.22
C THR A 24 -4.10 -1.03 6.74
N ILE A 25 -4.72 -1.49 5.63
CA ILE A 25 -4.40 -2.79 5.06
C ILE A 25 -2.96 -2.83 4.55
N LEU A 26 -2.53 -1.76 3.89
CA LEU A 26 -1.16 -1.65 3.39
C LEU A 26 -0.15 -1.75 4.55
N LYS A 27 -0.42 -1.11 5.65
CA LYS A 27 0.43 -1.18 6.83
C LYS A 27 0.47 -2.60 7.40
N ASP A 28 -0.67 -3.27 7.50
CA ASP A 28 -0.74 -4.63 8.00
C ASP A 28 0.04 -5.60 7.11
N VAL A 29 -0.11 -5.46 5.79
CA VAL A 29 0.64 -6.28 4.83
C VAL A 29 2.14 -6.00 4.94
N ALA A 30 2.53 -4.74 5.05
CA ALA A 30 3.94 -4.37 5.17
C ALA A 30 4.56 -4.95 6.43
N GLU A 31 3.82 -4.94 7.54
CA GLU A 31 4.29 -5.52 8.79
C GLU A 31 4.51 -7.03 8.65
N ALA A 32 3.56 -7.73 8.03
CA ALA A 32 3.69 -9.17 7.82
C ALA A 32 4.90 -9.51 6.93
N ILE A 33 5.16 -8.70 5.90
CA ILE A 33 6.34 -8.88 5.05
C ILE A 33 7.62 -8.62 5.83
N PHE A 34 7.64 -7.56 6.62
CA PHE A 34 8.82 -7.22 7.43
C PHE A 34 9.17 -8.33 8.40
N HIS A 35 8.16 -8.96 9.01
CA HIS A 35 8.37 -10.07 9.94
C HIS A 35 8.62 -11.40 9.25
N GLY A 36 8.59 -11.44 7.93
CA GLY A 36 8.83 -12.67 7.19
C GLY A 36 7.67 -13.66 7.17
N GLU A 37 6.48 -13.21 7.54
CA GLU A 37 5.29 -14.07 7.58
C GLU A 37 4.72 -14.34 6.20
N ILE A 38 4.85 -13.38 5.29
CA ILE A 38 4.40 -13.51 3.90
C ILE A 38 5.44 -12.95 2.95
N SER A 39 5.38 -13.37 1.68
CA SER A 39 6.25 -12.83 0.63
C SER A 39 5.64 -11.58 0.01
N LEU A 40 6.43 -10.85 -0.79
CA LEU A 40 5.92 -9.70 -1.53
C LEU A 40 4.78 -10.08 -2.47
N GLY A 41 4.90 -11.23 -3.14
CA GLY A 41 3.84 -11.71 -4.04
C GLY A 41 2.54 -11.96 -3.31
N ILE A 42 2.59 -12.61 -2.16
CA ILE A 42 1.41 -12.85 -1.34
C ILE A 42 0.85 -11.52 -0.83
N GLY A 43 1.71 -10.59 -0.44
CA GLY A 43 1.28 -9.26 0.01
C GLY A 43 0.55 -8.50 -1.07
N VAL A 44 1.04 -8.54 -2.30
CA VAL A 44 0.36 -7.91 -3.45
C VAL A 44 -1.01 -8.51 -3.67
N ASP A 45 -1.11 -9.84 -3.65
CA ASP A 45 -2.39 -10.54 -3.83
C ASP A 45 -3.38 -10.19 -2.71
N TRP A 46 -2.90 -10.12 -1.48
CA TRP A 46 -3.72 -9.74 -0.33
C TRP A 46 -4.27 -8.32 -0.51
N LEU A 47 -3.43 -7.36 -0.88
CA LEU A 47 -3.86 -5.99 -1.11
C LEU A 47 -4.93 -5.90 -2.18
N GLU A 48 -4.72 -6.59 -3.30
CA GLU A 48 -5.70 -6.59 -4.39
C GLU A 48 -7.03 -7.21 -3.94
N ALA A 49 -7.00 -8.30 -3.20
CA ALA A 49 -8.20 -8.96 -2.72
C ALA A 49 -9.00 -8.09 -1.75
N GLU A 50 -8.31 -7.34 -0.88
CA GLU A 50 -8.97 -6.52 0.14
C GLU A 50 -9.43 -5.16 -0.39
N THR A 51 -8.67 -4.56 -1.29
CA THR A 51 -8.92 -3.18 -1.73
C THR A 51 -9.45 -3.09 -3.16
N GLY A 52 -9.31 -4.16 -3.95
CA GLY A 52 -9.66 -4.14 -5.35
C GLY A 52 -8.66 -3.39 -6.22
N ARG A 53 -7.56 -2.91 -5.66
CA ARG A 53 -6.53 -2.16 -6.38
C ARG A 53 -5.20 -2.90 -6.31
N PRO A 54 -4.57 -3.15 -7.46
CA PRO A 54 -3.28 -3.83 -7.48
C PRO A 54 -2.15 -2.88 -7.09
N MET A 55 -1.11 -3.45 -6.51
CA MET A 55 0.13 -2.72 -6.21
C MET A 55 1.29 -3.58 -6.73
N SER A 56 2.28 -2.94 -7.36
CA SER A 56 3.43 -3.68 -7.88
C SER A 56 4.32 -4.17 -6.73
N ARG A 57 5.03 -5.29 -6.96
CA ARG A 57 5.98 -5.80 -5.98
C ARG A 57 7.07 -4.80 -5.63
N PRO A 58 7.71 -4.12 -6.61
CA PRO A 58 8.69 -3.09 -6.28
C PRO A 58 8.11 -1.94 -5.47
N GLY A 59 6.87 -1.54 -5.77
CA GLY A 59 6.20 -0.47 -5.02
C GLY A 59 5.96 -0.87 -3.57
N LEU A 60 5.49 -2.10 -3.35
CA LEU A 60 5.27 -2.61 -2.00
C LEU A 60 6.59 -2.73 -1.23
N LYS A 61 7.65 -3.20 -1.88
CA LYS A 61 8.97 -3.29 -1.27
C LYS A 61 9.47 -1.92 -0.81
N LYS A 62 9.31 -0.90 -1.68
CA LYS A 62 9.70 0.47 -1.33
C LYS A 62 8.92 0.98 -0.13
N TYR A 63 7.64 0.67 -0.06
CA TYR A 63 6.82 1.08 1.08
C TYR A 63 7.32 0.43 2.38
N VAL A 64 7.57 -0.86 2.35
CA VAL A 64 8.10 -1.58 3.52
C VAL A 64 9.43 -0.98 3.96
N ASP A 65 10.34 -0.75 3.02
CA ASP A 65 11.64 -0.16 3.32
C ASP A 65 11.49 1.25 3.93
N LYS A 66 10.54 2.02 3.42
CA LYS A 66 10.30 3.38 3.89
C LYS A 66 9.83 3.41 5.35
N ILE A 67 8.86 2.56 5.69
CA ILE A 67 8.26 2.61 7.04
C ILE A 67 9.07 1.86 8.08
N TYR A 68 9.90 0.91 7.68
CA TYR A 68 10.75 0.15 8.60
C TYR A 68 12.22 0.54 8.52
N GLY A 69 12.53 1.63 7.84
CA GLY A 69 13.85 2.24 7.90
C GLY A 69 14.98 1.52 7.17
N ARG A 70 14.67 0.82 6.12
CA ARG A 70 15.69 0.12 5.32
C ARG A 70 15.94 0.78 4.01
#